data_bb51a0db30d2d6a37d4da48cc973f823
#
_entry.id   bb51a0db30d2d6a37d4da48cc973f823
#
_cell.length_a   1.000
_cell.length_b   1.000
_cell.length_c   1.000
_cell.angle_alpha   90.00
_cell.angle_beta   90.00
_cell.angle_gamma   90.00
#
_symmetry.space_group_name_H-M   'P 1'
#
loop_
_entity.id
_entity.type
_entity.pdbx_description
1 polymer ?
#
loop_
_entity_poly.entity_id
_entity_poly.type
_entity_poly.pdbx_seq_one_letter_code
_entity_poly.pdbx_strand_id
1 'polypeptide(L)'
;MLKYVIKRVVLLFVTLFIITTICFVLIKLLPWELPQEAAQKESMMRRLEAQGYNKPILVQYGRYLKNVILHHDFGTSWKIEKTKPVWEVFKKRFPPTVLINLYSLLFSIPIGIMFGIYAAIKKNKWQDQVISTSVMIFVSVPSYVYAFLVQYFLYFKLDLLPPTVYSLADAGGSWFTWKMFISMLPPVIALSFGSIASLCRFTRAELTETLTSDYMLLARTKGLTRAQATSRHAMKNAMVPILPMILGGFIDIMYGSFIIEKIFSVPGVGQLYIQSINLLDYDVFMMDTVFYVFIGLLGGIVTDLSYGFIDPRIRMGEK
;
A
#
# COMPACT_ATOMS: atom_id res chain seq x y z
N MET A 1 -19.36 3.44 20.36
CA MET A 1 -18.33 4.01 19.43
C MET A 1 -17.02 4.35 20.14
N LEU A 2 -16.95 5.27 21.11
CA LEU A 2 -15.69 5.66 21.77
C LEU A 2 -14.96 4.47 22.41
N LYS A 3 -15.65 3.63 23.17
CA LYS A 3 -15.08 2.42 23.80
C LYS A 3 -14.51 1.44 22.75
N TYR A 4 -15.15 1.30 21.60
CA TYR A 4 -14.68 0.48 20.50
C TYR A 4 -13.40 1.05 19.89
N VAL A 5 -13.38 2.37 19.60
CA VAL A 5 -12.19 3.05 19.06
C VAL A 5 -11.00 2.92 20.02
N ILE A 6 -11.20 3.18 21.31
CA ILE A 6 -10.14 3.04 22.33
C ILE A 6 -9.60 1.60 22.33
N LYS A 7 -10.49 0.58 22.33
CA LYS A 7 -10.07 -0.82 22.28
C LYS A 7 -9.21 -1.12 21.05
N ARG A 8 -9.61 -0.63 19.87
CA ARG A 8 -8.88 -0.81 18.62
C ARG A 8 -7.51 -0.13 18.64
N VAL A 9 -7.45 1.11 19.16
CA VAL A 9 -6.18 1.84 19.30
C VAL A 9 -5.24 1.15 20.29
N VAL A 10 -5.76 0.68 21.44
CA VAL A 10 -4.94 -0.09 22.39
C VAL A 10 -4.41 -1.37 21.75
N LEU A 11 -5.27 -2.12 21.03
CA LEU A 11 -4.85 -3.33 20.32
C LEU A 11 -3.80 -3.05 19.25
N LEU A 12 -3.91 -1.92 18.54
CA LEU A 12 -2.88 -1.49 17.58
C LEU A 12 -1.51 -1.39 18.27
N PHE A 13 -1.42 -0.66 19.37
CA PHE A 13 -0.13 -0.48 20.07
C PHE A 13 0.39 -1.80 20.67
N VAL A 14 -0.48 -2.65 21.20
CA VAL A 14 -0.10 -3.98 21.71
C VAL A 14 0.45 -4.84 20.58
N THR A 15 -0.25 -4.91 19.44
CA THR A 15 0.18 -5.70 18.29
C THR A 15 1.48 -5.15 17.70
N LEU A 16 1.58 -3.83 17.54
CA LEU A 16 2.80 -3.17 17.07
C LEU A 16 3.99 -3.50 18.00
N PHE A 17 3.81 -3.42 19.32
CA PHE A 17 4.82 -3.75 20.29
C PHE A 17 5.27 -5.22 20.18
N ILE A 18 4.32 -6.16 20.09
CA ILE A 18 4.64 -7.60 19.97
C ILE A 18 5.44 -7.86 18.69
N ILE A 19 4.98 -7.36 17.54
CA ILE A 19 5.66 -7.59 16.25
C ILE A 19 7.04 -6.94 16.25
N THR A 20 7.16 -5.69 16.73
CA THR A 20 8.45 -5.00 16.82
C THR A 20 9.41 -5.76 17.74
N THR A 21 8.92 -6.31 18.86
CA THR A 21 9.72 -7.13 19.78
C THR A 21 10.25 -8.38 19.09
N ILE A 22 9.36 -9.11 18.40
CA ILE A 22 9.74 -10.33 17.68
C ILE A 22 10.79 -10.02 16.61
N CYS A 23 10.55 -9.01 15.77
CA CYS A 23 11.47 -8.60 14.71
C CYS A 23 12.83 -8.17 15.30
N PHE A 24 12.84 -7.39 16.38
CA PHE A 24 14.06 -6.95 17.02
C PHE A 24 14.88 -8.13 17.54
N VAL A 25 14.23 -9.08 18.24
CA VAL A 25 14.91 -10.27 18.77
C VAL A 25 15.46 -11.13 17.64
N LEU A 26 14.68 -11.39 16.60
CA LEU A 26 15.12 -12.19 15.45
C LEU A 26 16.34 -11.57 14.76
N ILE A 27 16.32 -10.25 14.52
CA ILE A 27 17.47 -9.55 13.93
C ILE A 27 18.72 -9.65 14.79
N LYS A 28 18.58 -9.57 16.13
CA LYS A 28 19.72 -9.67 17.04
C LYS A 28 20.32 -11.08 17.14
N LEU A 29 19.58 -12.09 16.70
CA LEU A 29 20.09 -13.45 16.57
C LEU A 29 20.85 -13.69 15.26
N LEU A 30 20.72 -12.79 14.27
CA LEU A 30 21.48 -12.90 13.03
C LEU A 30 22.95 -12.51 13.25
N PRO A 31 23.88 -13.23 12.59
CA PRO A 31 25.30 -12.92 12.71
C PRO A 31 25.62 -11.56 12.05
N TRP A 32 26.49 -10.79 12.68
CA TRP A 32 27.05 -9.58 12.11
C TRP A 32 28.18 -9.93 11.13
N GLU A 33 28.06 -9.46 9.90
CA GLU A 33 29.16 -9.49 8.95
C GLU A 33 30.15 -8.36 9.29
N LEU A 34 31.24 -8.73 9.94
CA LEU A 34 32.33 -7.78 10.24
C LEU A 34 33.18 -7.56 8.98
N PRO A 35 33.59 -6.30 8.70
CA PRO A 35 34.54 -6.02 7.63
C PRO A 35 35.83 -6.83 7.81
N GLN A 36 36.43 -7.23 6.69
CA GLN A 36 37.70 -7.99 6.70
C GLN A 36 38.90 -7.09 7.02
N GLU A 37 38.83 -5.80 6.67
CA GLU A 37 39.89 -4.84 6.96
C GLU A 37 39.91 -4.49 8.45
N ALA A 38 41.06 -4.63 9.09
CA ALA A 38 41.24 -4.43 10.52
C ALA A 38 40.77 -3.05 11.01
N ALA A 39 41.10 -1.97 10.31
CA ALA A 39 40.70 -0.61 10.66
C ALA A 39 39.19 -0.38 10.60
N GLN A 40 38.54 -0.94 9.58
CA GLN A 40 37.06 -0.87 9.41
C GLN A 40 36.36 -1.74 10.47
N LYS A 41 36.92 -2.90 10.77
CA LYS A 41 36.42 -3.81 11.82
C LYS A 41 36.47 -3.12 13.19
N GLU A 42 37.59 -2.49 13.53
CA GLU A 42 37.75 -1.80 14.81
C GLU A 42 36.79 -0.61 14.92
N SER A 43 36.67 0.21 13.88
CA SER A 43 35.74 1.34 13.84
C SER A 43 34.27 0.88 13.99
N MET A 44 33.91 -0.24 13.36
CA MET A 44 32.60 -0.82 13.47
C MET A 44 32.33 -1.37 14.89
N MET A 45 33.29 -2.09 15.48
CA MET A 45 33.18 -2.60 16.86
C MET A 45 32.99 -1.46 17.86
N ARG A 46 33.76 -0.38 17.79
CA ARG A 46 33.60 0.80 18.65
C ARG A 46 32.20 1.42 18.53
N ARG A 47 31.63 1.49 17.32
CA ARG A 47 30.24 1.98 17.10
C ARG A 47 29.21 1.05 17.72
N LEU A 48 29.36 -0.27 17.52
CA LEU A 48 28.47 -1.27 18.09
C LEU A 48 28.49 -1.20 19.64
N GLU A 49 29.67 -1.04 20.25
CA GLU A 49 29.81 -0.85 21.70
C GLU A 49 29.16 0.44 22.18
N ALA A 50 29.37 1.55 21.50
CA ALA A 50 28.74 2.83 21.80
C ALA A 50 27.21 2.77 21.76
N GLN A 51 26.64 1.99 20.81
CA GLN A 51 25.22 1.74 20.71
C GLN A 51 24.72 0.67 21.71
N GLY A 52 25.63 0.03 22.44
CA GLY A 52 25.31 -0.94 23.48
C GLY A 52 25.00 -2.34 22.96
N TYR A 53 25.51 -2.71 21.79
CA TYR A 53 25.35 -4.08 21.23
C TYR A 53 26.07 -5.15 22.06
N ASN A 54 26.99 -4.78 22.94
CA ASN A 54 27.62 -5.64 23.92
C ASN A 54 26.75 -5.92 25.16
N LYS A 55 25.58 -5.28 25.28
CA LYS A 55 24.66 -5.46 26.40
C LYS A 55 23.65 -6.61 26.14
N PRO A 56 23.01 -7.15 27.18
CA PRO A 56 21.92 -8.13 27.00
C PRO A 56 20.82 -7.61 26.06
N ILE A 57 20.20 -8.49 25.27
CA ILE A 57 19.19 -8.14 24.25
C ILE A 57 18.06 -7.28 24.82
N LEU A 58 17.61 -7.58 26.05
CA LEU A 58 16.57 -6.78 26.72
C LEU A 58 16.99 -5.33 26.97
N VAL A 59 18.25 -5.10 27.30
CA VAL A 59 18.79 -3.76 27.52
C VAL A 59 18.90 -3.01 26.19
N GLN A 60 19.33 -3.70 25.11
CA GLN A 60 19.38 -3.13 23.77
C GLN A 60 17.97 -2.74 23.30
N TYR A 61 16.98 -3.61 23.52
CA TYR A 61 15.59 -3.35 23.15
C TYR A 61 15.01 -2.16 23.92
N GLY A 62 15.23 -2.11 25.23
CA GLY A 62 14.81 -0.96 26.05
C GLY A 62 15.39 0.37 25.57
N ARG A 63 16.68 0.40 25.15
CA ARG A 63 17.32 1.57 24.55
C ARG A 63 16.70 1.92 23.21
N TYR A 64 16.50 0.92 22.35
CA TYR A 64 15.84 1.11 21.05
C TYR A 64 14.46 1.75 21.22
N LEU A 65 13.60 1.19 22.06
CA LEU A 65 12.27 1.75 22.33
C LEU A 65 12.35 3.17 22.90
N LYS A 66 13.26 3.43 23.85
CA LYS A 66 13.46 4.77 24.38
C LYS A 66 13.85 5.77 23.29
N ASN A 67 14.78 5.41 22.42
CA ASN A 67 15.24 6.28 21.35
C ASN A 67 14.13 6.54 20.32
N VAL A 68 13.40 5.51 19.90
CA VAL A 68 12.30 5.63 18.94
C VAL A 68 11.17 6.47 19.53
N ILE A 69 10.74 6.22 20.78
CA ILE A 69 9.57 6.87 21.36
C ILE A 69 9.86 8.31 21.81
N LEU A 70 11.02 8.54 22.46
CA LEU A 70 11.33 9.84 23.05
C LEU A 70 12.13 10.77 22.13
N HIS A 71 12.93 10.21 21.24
CA HIS A 71 13.83 10.99 20.39
C HIS A 71 13.54 10.87 18.91
N HIS A 72 12.56 10.03 18.51
CA HIS A 72 12.26 9.70 17.10
C HIS A 72 13.51 9.23 16.33
N ASP A 73 14.44 8.61 17.05
CA ASP A 73 15.70 8.11 16.53
C ASP A 73 15.60 6.60 16.29
N PHE A 74 15.57 6.21 15.01
CA PHE A 74 15.54 4.82 14.54
C PHE A 74 16.93 4.25 14.29
N GLY A 75 17.99 4.97 14.65
CA GLY A 75 19.36 4.58 14.41
C GLY A 75 19.93 5.11 13.12
N THR A 76 21.00 4.47 12.65
CA THR A 76 21.82 4.96 11.53
C THR A 76 21.99 3.86 10.49
N SER A 77 21.82 4.17 9.21
CA SER A 77 22.07 3.23 8.11
C SER A 77 23.57 2.85 8.06
N TRP A 78 23.83 1.53 8.00
CA TRP A 78 25.17 0.95 8.00
C TRP A 78 25.69 0.59 6.62
N LYS A 79 24.78 0.24 5.71
CA LYS A 79 25.11 -0.36 4.41
C LYS A 79 24.55 0.44 3.24
N ILE A 80 23.29 0.93 3.32
CA ILE A 80 22.60 1.60 2.21
C ILE A 80 23.09 3.03 2.02
N GLU A 81 22.91 3.89 3.02
CA GLU A 81 23.45 5.25 3.03
C GLU A 81 24.28 5.44 4.30
N LYS A 82 25.52 4.94 4.28
CA LYS A 82 26.40 4.88 5.43
C LYS A 82 26.42 6.18 6.23
N THR A 83 26.29 6.05 7.55
CA THR A 83 26.31 7.14 8.55
C THR A 83 25.12 8.09 8.54
N LYS A 84 24.14 7.93 7.65
CA LYS A 84 22.93 8.78 7.67
C LYS A 84 21.89 8.26 8.65
N PRO A 85 21.17 9.15 9.34
CA PRO A 85 20.02 8.77 10.14
C PRO A 85 18.99 8.00 9.30
N VAL A 86 18.48 6.91 9.84
CA VAL A 86 17.52 6.06 9.11
C VAL A 86 16.29 6.84 8.66
N TRP A 87 15.81 7.79 9.49
CA TRP A 87 14.69 8.65 9.13
C TRP A 87 14.93 9.47 7.85
N GLU A 88 16.14 9.98 7.64
CA GLU A 88 16.48 10.73 6.41
C GLU A 88 16.51 9.82 5.19
N VAL A 89 17.02 8.60 5.33
CA VAL A 89 17.00 7.59 4.25
C VAL A 89 15.58 7.26 3.87
N PHE A 90 14.73 6.98 4.85
CA PHE A 90 13.32 6.66 4.65
C PHE A 90 12.55 7.83 3.99
N LYS A 91 12.70 9.04 4.53
CA LYS A 91 12.00 10.24 4.04
C LYS A 91 12.23 10.51 2.55
N LYS A 92 13.42 10.20 2.04
CA LYS A 92 13.73 10.36 0.61
C LYS A 92 13.01 9.33 -0.27
N ARG A 93 12.73 8.14 0.27
CA ARG A 93 12.11 7.02 -0.44
C ARG A 93 10.59 7.05 -0.40
N PHE A 94 10.02 7.84 0.50
CA PHE A 94 8.58 7.90 0.70
C PHE A 94 7.79 8.56 -0.45
N PRO A 95 8.20 9.73 -1.01
CA PRO A 95 7.43 10.42 -2.02
C PRO A 95 7.16 9.61 -3.30
N PRO A 96 8.12 8.92 -3.94
CA PRO A 96 7.84 8.16 -5.15
C PRO A 96 6.88 6.99 -4.92
N THR A 97 6.97 6.31 -3.78
CA THR A 97 6.01 5.27 -3.40
C THR A 97 4.59 5.82 -3.32
N VAL A 98 4.42 6.92 -2.56
CA VAL A 98 3.11 7.56 -2.39
C VAL A 98 2.53 8.04 -3.72
N LEU A 99 3.33 8.70 -4.55
CA LEU A 99 2.86 9.25 -5.83
C LEU A 99 2.41 8.15 -6.81
N ILE A 100 3.20 7.09 -6.97
CA ILE A 100 2.86 5.99 -7.88
C ILE A 100 1.58 5.28 -7.43
N ASN A 101 1.46 4.98 -6.13
CA ASN A 101 0.26 4.33 -5.61
C ASN A 101 -0.96 5.26 -5.65
N LEU A 102 -0.79 6.56 -5.36
CA LEU A 102 -1.85 7.56 -5.47
C LEU A 102 -2.37 7.67 -6.90
N TYR A 103 -1.47 7.82 -7.88
CA TYR A 103 -1.85 7.88 -9.30
C TYR A 103 -2.54 6.58 -9.73
N SER A 104 -2.04 5.42 -9.31
CA SER A 104 -2.68 4.13 -9.59
C SER A 104 -4.09 4.06 -9.00
N LEU A 105 -4.28 4.50 -7.77
CA LEU A 105 -5.59 4.50 -7.12
C LEU A 105 -6.56 5.47 -7.81
N LEU A 106 -6.13 6.71 -8.08
CA LEU A 106 -6.93 7.72 -8.77
C LEU A 106 -7.34 7.27 -10.18
N PHE A 107 -6.50 6.52 -10.86
CA PHE A 107 -6.79 5.95 -12.17
C PHE A 107 -7.74 4.75 -12.06
N SER A 108 -7.54 3.90 -11.07
CA SER A 108 -8.27 2.65 -10.90
C SER A 108 -9.72 2.84 -10.45
N ILE A 109 -9.99 3.81 -9.56
CA ILE A 109 -11.32 4.03 -8.98
C ILE A 109 -12.36 4.32 -10.07
N PRO A 110 -12.22 5.36 -10.93
CA PRO A 110 -13.24 5.67 -11.91
C PRO A 110 -13.39 4.55 -12.95
N ILE A 111 -12.30 3.96 -13.39
CA ILE A 111 -12.33 2.90 -14.41
C ILE A 111 -12.98 1.64 -13.87
N GLY A 112 -12.57 1.19 -12.68
CA GLY A 112 -13.14 -0.02 -12.06
C GLY A 112 -14.63 0.10 -11.77
N ILE A 113 -15.05 1.23 -11.19
CA ILE A 113 -16.47 1.50 -10.94
C ILE A 113 -17.27 1.57 -12.24
N MET A 114 -16.76 2.26 -13.24
CA MET A 114 -17.44 2.44 -14.54
C MET A 114 -17.66 1.08 -15.25
N PHE A 115 -16.63 0.24 -15.32
CA PHE A 115 -16.76 -1.12 -15.87
C PHE A 115 -17.67 -2.01 -15.03
N GLY A 116 -17.62 -1.90 -13.69
CA GLY A 116 -18.52 -2.63 -12.81
C GLY A 116 -19.99 -2.26 -13.00
N ILE A 117 -20.29 -0.96 -13.09
CA ILE A 117 -21.64 -0.46 -13.40
C ILE A 117 -22.11 -0.97 -14.77
N TYR A 118 -21.26 -0.86 -15.78
CA TYR A 118 -21.61 -1.29 -17.13
C TYR A 118 -21.88 -2.79 -17.20
N ALA A 119 -21.06 -3.61 -16.57
CA ALA A 119 -21.25 -5.06 -16.47
C ALA A 119 -22.56 -5.42 -15.73
N ALA A 120 -22.87 -4.76 -14.60
CA ALA A 120 -24.10 -4.99 -13.85
C ALA A 120 -25.37 -4.63 -14.66
N ILE A 121 -25.37 -3.51 -15.39
CA ILE A 121 -26.50 -3.10 -16.25
C ILE A 121 -26.69 -4.07 -17.42
N LYS A 122 -25.60 -4.65 -17.92
CA LYS A 122 -25.58 -5.62 -19.01
C LYS A 122 -25.54 -7.08 -18.53
N LYS A 123 -25.95 -7.34 -17.29
CA LYS A 123 -25.93 -8.67 -16.66
C LYS A 123 -26.37 -9.77 -17.63
N ASN A 124 -25.60 -10.85 -17.69
CA ASN A 124 -25.81 -12.03 -18.56
C ASN A 124 -25.73 -11.78 -20.08
N LYS A 125 -25.34 -10.59 -20.51
CA LYS A 125 -25.07 -10.29 -21.93
C LYS A 125 -23.58 -10.49 -22.23
N TRP A 126 -23.22 -10.54 -23.52
CA TRP A 126 -21.83 -10.75 -23.95
C TRP A 126 -20.84 -9.72 -23.38
N GLN A 127 -21.29 -8.47 -23.20
CA GLN A 127 -20.45 -7.40 -22.62
C GLN A 127 -20.09 -7.72 -21.16
N ASP A 128 -21.06 -8.21 -20.37
CA ASP A 128 -20.83 -8.65 -19.02
C ASP A 128 -19.88 -9.85 -18.96
N GLN A 129 -20.04 -10.82 -19.87
CA GLN A 129 -19.17 -11.98 -19.96
C GLN A 129 -17.73 -11.60 -20.27
N VAL A 130 -17.51 -10.71 -21.24
CA VAL A 130 -16.17 -10.21 -21.62
C VAL A 130 -15.51 -9.50 -20.43
N ILE A 131 -16.22 -8.55 -19.79
CA ILE A 131 -15.68 -7.83 -18.65
C ILE A 131 -15.37 -8.79 -17.50
N SER A 132 -16.28 -9.69 -17.15
CA SER A 132 -16.09 -10.63 -16.04
C SER A 132 -14.95 -11.60 -16.30
N THR A 133 -14.80 -12.09 -17.53
CA THR A 133 -13.64 -12.93 -17.92
C THR A 133 -12.32 -12.15 -17.84
N SER A 134 -12.30 -10.91 -18.34
CA SER A 134 -11.11 -10.05 -18.22
C SER A 134 -10.74 -9.79 -16.76
N VAL A 135 -11.73 -9.49 -15.91
CA VAL A 135 -11.54 -9.32 -14.46
C VAL A 135 -10.95 -10.59 -13.83
N MET A 136 -11.46 -11.79 -14.18
CA MET A 136 -10.89 -13.04 -13.66
C MET A 136 -9.42 -13.19 -14.05
N ILE A 137 -9.06 -12.90 -15.30
CA ILE A 137 -7.68 -12.94 -15.77
C ILE A 137 -6.83 -11.94 -14.95
N PHE A 138 -7.28 -10.69 -14.83
CA PHE A 138 -6.52 -9.65 -14.14
C PHE A 138 -6.37 -9.88 -12.63
N VAL A 139 -7.30 -10.57 -11.98
CA VAL A 139 -7.16 -10.94 -10.57
C VAL A 139 -6.26 -12.16 -10.38
N SER A 140 -6.25 -13.09 -11.35
CA SER A 140 -5.51 -14.36 -11.23
C SER A 140 -4.03 -14.22 -11.58
N VAL A 141 -3.67 -13.28 -12.45
CA VAL A 141 -2.29 -13.08 -12.90
C VAL A 141 -1.55 -12.18 -11.89
N PRO A 142 -0.36 -12.58 -11.42
CA PRO A 142 0.44 -11.76 -10.51
C PRO A 142 0.84 -10.41 -11.12
N SER A 143 0.87 -9.36 -10.29
CA SER A 143 1.15 -7.97 -10.74
C SER A 143 2.49 -7.80 -11.47
N TYR A 144 3.50 -8.59 -11.13
CA TYR A 144 4.80 -8.52 -11.80
C TYR A 144 4.74 -9.00 -13.25
N VAL A 145 3.83 -9.90 -13.61
CA VAL A 145 3.62 -10.30 -15.00
C VAL A 145 3.10 -9.12 -15.82
N TYR A 146 2.15 -8.36 -15.27
CA TYR A 146 1.70 -7.11 -15.91
C TYR A 146 2.82 -6.10 -16.03
N ALA A 147 3.67 -5.98 -15.01
CA ALA A 147 4.80 -5.07 -15.05
C ALA A 147 5.72 -5.36 -16.23
N PHE A 148 6.08 -6.64 -16.44
CA PHE A 148 6.88 -7.04 -17.60
C PHE A 148 6.15 -6.81 -18.92
N LEU A 149 4.85 -7.12 -19.02
CA LEU A 149 4.08 -6.88 -20.22
C LEU A 149 3.99 -5.39 -20.54
N VAL A 150 3.70 -4.56 -19.54
CA VAL A 150 3.65 -3.10 -19.68
C VAL A 150 4.99 -2.56 -20.16
N GLN A 151 6.10 -2.97 -19.52
CA GLN A 151 7.44 -2.57 -19.91
C GLN A 151 7.78 -3.05 -21.35
N TYR A 152 7.44 -4.30 -21.66
CA TYR A 152 7.70 -4.88 -22.99
C TYR A 152 6.94 -4.12 -24.09
N PHE A 153 5.63 -3.90 -23.91
CA PHE A 153 4.83 -3.23 -24.94
C PHE A 153 5.09 -1.74 -25.01
N LEU A 154 5.10 -1.03 -23.89
CA LEU A 154 5.19 0.43 -23.90
C LEU A 154 6.59 0.97 -24.15
N TYR A 155 7.63 0.23 -23.78
CA TYR A 155 9.01 0.62 -24.07
C TYR A 155 9.58 -0.14 -25.27
N PHE A 156 9.75 -1.49 -25.19
CA PHE A 156 10.48 -2.23 -26.22
C PHE A 156 9.79 -2.30 -27.58
N LYS A 157 8.44 -2.37 -27.63
CA LYS A 157 7.70 -2.49 -28.90
C LYS A 157 7.26 -1.19 -29.47
N LEU A 158 6.76 -0.28 -28.65
CA LEU A 158 6.11 0.95 -29.09
C LEU A 158 6.96 2.20 -28.87
N ASP A 159 8.01 2.12 -28.03
CA ASP A 159 8.89 3.24 -27.65
C ASP A 159 8.12 4.50 -27.19
N LEU A 160 7.02 4.27 -26.44
CA LEU A 160 6.13 5.33 -25.99
C LEU A 160 6.51 5.90 -24.63
N LEU A 161 6.98 5.04 -23.70
CA LEU A 161 7.25 5.40 -22.32
C LEU A 161 8.61 4.86 -21.87
N PRO A 162 9.30 5.52 -20.94
CA PRO A 162 10.59 5.05 -20.45
C PRO A 162 10.44 3.71 -19.68
N PRO A 163 11.49 2.87 -19.67
CA PRO A 163 11.46 1.56 -19.03
C PRO A 163 11.47 1.63 -17.50
N THR A 164 11.99 2.73 -16.95
CA THR A 164 12.19 2.94 -15.51
C THR A 164 11.80 4.36 -15.11
N VAL A 165 11.54 4.57 -13.83
CA VAL A 165 11.29 5.89 -13.27
C VAL A 165 12.59 6.70 -13.26
N TYR A 166 12.53 7.94 -13.70
CA TYR A 166 13.69 8.84 -13.73
C TYR A 166 14.17 9.19 -12.33
N SER A 167 15.48 9.47 -12.21
CA SER A 167 16.00 10.11 -11.00
C SER A 167 15.49 11.55 -10.87
N LEU A 168 15.53 12.11 -9.67
CA LEU A 168 15.18 13.53 -9.48
C LEU A 168 16.02 14.46 -10.34
N ALA A 169 17.33 14.16 -10.49
CA ALA A 169 18.24 14.96 -11.31
C ALA A 169 17.82 14.96 -12.78
N ASP A 170 17.49 13.78 -13.33
CA ASP A 170 17.07 13.62 -14.72
C ASP A 170 15.71 14.24 -15.01
N ALA A 171 14.86 14.32 -13.99
CA ALA A 171 13.51 14.86 -14.08
C ALA A 171 13.39 16.36 -13.76
N GLY A 172 14.49 17.06 -13.56
CA GLY A 172 14.49 18.49 -13.25
C GLY A 172 14.33 18.84 -11.77
N GLY A 173 14.73 17.95 -10.87
CA GLY A 173 14.86 18.21 -9.43
C GLY A 173 13.57 18.14 -8.62
N SER A 174 12.42 17.79 -9.20
CA SER A 174 11.14 17.70 -8.51
C SER A 174 10.35 16.47 -8.90
N TRP A 175 9.61 15.90 -7.94
CA TRP A 175 8.67 14.79 -8.16
C TRP A 175 7.45 15.18 -8.99
N PHE A 176 7.14 16.48 -9.14
CA PHE A 176 5.94 17.00 -9.79
C PHE A 176 6.18 17.55 -11.20
N THR A 177 7.31 17.20 -11.83
CA THR A 177 7.56 17.58 -13.23
C THR A 177 6.79 16.66 -14.19
N TRP A 178 6.44 17.18 -15.36
CA TRP A 178 5.80 16.39 -16.42
C TRP A 178 6.64 15.19 -16.86
N LYS A 179 7.96 15.37 -16.91
CA LYS A 179 8.91 14.31 -17.24
C LYS A 179 8.90 13.19 -16.20
N MET A 180 8.85 13.55 -14.91
CA MET A 180 8.71 12.58 -13.83
C MET A 180 7.37 11.83 -13.93
N PHE A 181 6.27 12.53 -14.11
CA PHE A 181 4.94 11.94 -14.26
C PHE A 181 4.89 10.90 -15.39
N ILE A 182 5.43 11.22 -16.58
CA ILE A 182 5.50 10.27 -17.69
C ILE A 182 6.29 9.01 -17.32
N SER A 183 7.40 9.16 -16.61
CA SER A 183 8.21 8.01 -16.19
C SER A 183 7.52 7.13 -15.13
N MET A 184 6.55 7.69 -14.39
CA MET A 184 5.75 6.94 -13.43
C MET A 184 4.56 6.19 -14.06
N LEU A 185 4.17 6.51 -15.31
CA LEU A 185 3.02 5.86 -15.96
C LEU A 185 3.14 4.34 -16.08
N PRO A 186 4.29 3.74 -16.49
CA PRO A 186 4.40 2.30 -16.58
C PRO A 186 4.11 1.57 -15.25
N PRO A 187 4.73 1.89 -14.12
CA PRO A 187 4.40 1.27 -12.83
C PRO A 187 2.96 1.58 -12.40
N VAL A 188 2.43 2.78 -12.66
CA VAL A 188 1.02 3.15 -12.37
C VAL A 188 0.06 2.23 -13.13
N ILE A 189 0.26 2.02 -14.43
CA ILE A 189 -0.56 1.15 -15.25
C ILE A 189 -0.49 -0.29 -14.74
N ALA A 190 0.71 -0.78 -14.46
CA ALA A 190 0.91 -2.15 -13.98
C ALA A 190 0.18 -2.42 -12.65
N LEU A 191 0.22 -1.48 -11.70
CA LEU A 191 -0.49 -1.56 -10.42
C LEU A 191 -2.01 -1.43 -10.59
N SER A 192 -2.45 -0.67 -11.59
CA SER A 192 -3.87 -0.37 -11.78
C SER A 192 -4.70 -1.59 -12.21
N PHE A 193 -4.13 -2.56 -12.91
CA PHE A 193 -4.90 -3.72 -13.41
C PHE A 193 -5.61 -4.49 -12.30
N GLY A 194 -4.90 -4.86 -11.23
CA GLY A 194 -5.49 -5.58 -10.11
C GLY A 194 -6.55 -4.77 -9.36
N SER A 195 -6.30 -3.47 -9.16
CA SER A 195 -7.21 -2.56 -8.47
C SER A 195 -8.49 -2.31 -9.29
N ILE A 196 -8.36 -2.07 -10.60
CA ILE A 196 -9.49 -1.95 -11.53
C ILE A 196 -10.34 -3.23 -11.52
N ALA A 197 -9.70 -4.39 -11.62
CA ALA A 197 -10.39 -5.66 -11.64
C ALA A 197 -11.15 -5.93 -10.33
N SER A 198 -10.55 -5.66 -9.18
CA SER A 198 -11.18 -5.80 -7.88
C SER A 198 -12.38 -4.87 -7.73
N LEU A 199 -12.21 -3.57 -8.00
CA LEU A 199 -13.30 -2.59 -7.94
C LEU A 199 -14.44 -2.92 -8.91
N CYS A 200 -14.10 -3.33 -10.14
CA CYS A 200 -15.09 -3.75 -11.15
C CYS A 200 -15.90 -4.95 -10.64
N ARG A 201 -15.24 -5.97 -10.11
CA ARG A 201 -15.90 -7.19 -9.59
C ARG A 201 -16.85 -6.86 -8.44
N PHE A 202 -16.39 -6.10 -7.46
CA PHE A 202 -17.23 -5.72 -6.32
C PHE A 202 -18.38 -4.81 -6.74
N THR A 203 -18.13 -3.80 -7.57
CA THR A 203 -19.19 -2.89 -8.06
C THR A 203 -20.25 -3.65 -8.86
N ARG A 204 -19.82 -4.60 -9.71
CA ARG A 204 -20.76 -5.44 -10.47
C ARG A 204 -21.61 -6.31 -9.53
N ALA A 205 -21.02 -6.94 -8.54
CA ALA A 205 -21.72 -7.82 -7.59
C ALA A 205 -22.78 -7.03 -6.81
N GLU A 206 -22.35 -5.97 -6.11
CA GLU A 206 -23.21 -5.15 -5.27
C GLU A 206 -24.33 -4.45 -6.08
N LEU A 207 -24.00 -3.91 -7.24
CA LEU A 207 -25.01 -3.26 -8.07
C LEU A 207 -26.00 -4.27 -8.66
N THR A 208 -25.56 -5.48 -8.99
CA THR A 208 -26.45 -6.53 -9.48
C THR A 208 -27.45 -6.95 -8.41
N GLU A 209 -27.02 -7.10 -7.15
CA GLU A 209 -27.86 -7.42 -6.02
C GLU A 209 -28.88 -6.29 -5.76
N THR A 210 -28.41 -5.07 -5.69
CA THR A 210 -29.29 -3.92 -5.44
C THR A 210 -30.31 -3.70 -6.55
N LEU A 211 -29.97 -3.95 -7.82
CA LEU A 211 -30.90 -3.80 -8.96
C LEU A 211 -32.04 -4.80 -8.93
N THR A 212 -31.93 -5.92 -8.25
CA THR A 212 -32.95 -6.96 -8.11
C THR A 212 -33.75 -6.88 -6.81
N SER A 213 -33.48 -5.88 -5.97
CA SER A 213 -34.13 -5.72 -4.66
C SER A 213 -35.55 -5.15 -4.75
N ASP A 214 -36.39 -5.42 -3.73
CA ASP A 214 -37.80 -4.99 -3.67
C ASP A 214 -37.94 -3.46 -3.68
N TYR A 215 -37.01 -2.74 -3.08
CA TYR A 215 -37.05 -1.27 -3.09
C TYR A 215 -36.81 -0.68 -4.49
N MET A 216 -36.13 -1.40 -5.37
CA MET A 216 -36.01 -1.01 -6.77
C MET A 216 -37.32 -1.20 -7.53
N LEU A 217 -38.07 -2.27 -7.22
CA LEU A 217 -39.39 -2.47 -7.75
C LEU A 217 -40.32 -1.35 -7.30
N LEU A 218 -40.31 -1.04 -6.01
CA LEU A 218 -41.09 0.08 -5.42
C LEU A 218 -40.73 1.45 -6.08
N ALA A 219 -39.45 1.71 -6.31
CA ALA A 219 -39.02 2.96 -6.97
C ALA A 219 -39.60 3.07 -8.40
N ARG A 220 -39.64 1.95 -9.14
CA ARG A 220 -40.20 1.89 -10.48
C ARG A 220 -41.75 2.03 -10.50
N THR A 221 -42.45 1.43 -9.55
CA THR A 221 -43.92 1.61 -9.42
C THR A 221 -44.30 3.03 -9.04
N LYS A 222 -43.42 3.79 -8.39
CA LYS A 222 -43.55 5.22 -8.15
C LYS A 222 -43.25 6.12 -9.36
N GLY A 223 -43.04 5.52 -10.54
CA GLY A 223 -42.87 6.25 -11.80
C GLY A 223 -41.43 6.60 -12.17
N LEU A 224 -40.41 6.15 -11.41
CA LEU A 224 -39.02 6.39 -11.79
C LEU A 224 -38.64 5.52 -13.00
N THR A 225 -37.93 6.12 -13.95
CA THR A 225 -37.31 5.38 -15.05
C THR A 225 -36.22 4.45 -14.49
N ARG A 226 -35.85 3.40 -15.24
CA ARG A 226 -34.79 2.48 -14.84
C ARG A 226 -33.47 3.23 -14.52
N ALA A 227 -33.08 4.19 -15.33
CA ALA A 227 -31.87 4.99 -15.12
C ALA A 227 -31.95 5.83 -13.84
N GLN A 228 -33.09 6.50 -13.60
CA GLN A 228 -33.31 7.27 -12.37
C GLN A 228 -33.31 6.39 -11.11
N ALA A 229 -33.99 5.23 -11.14
CA ALA A 229 -34.00 4.30 -10.04
C ALA A 229 -32.57 3.76 -9.77
N THR A 230 -31.82 3.41 -10.83
CA THR A 230 -30.42 2.95 -10.69
C THR A 230 -29.54 4.02 -10.05
N SER A 231 -29.53 5.25 -10.58
CA SER A 231 -28.64 6.30 -10.08
C SER A 231 -28.99 6.80 -8.68
N ARG A 232 -30.30 6.93 -8.37
CA ARG A 232 -30.74 7.52 -7.09
C ARG A 232 -30.82 6.50 -5.95
N HIS A 233 -31.12 5.23 -6.24
CA HIS A 233 -31.36 4.21 -5.24
C HIS A 233 -30.32 3.06 -5.29
N ALA A 234 -30.16 2.38 -6.43
CA ALA A 234 -29.27 1.23 -6.50
C ALA A 234 -27.80 1.61 -6.26
N MET A 235 -27.32 2.65 -6.94
CA MET A 235 -25.91 3.10 -6.78
C MET A 235 -25.59 3.49 -5.35
N LYS A 236 -26.49 4.24 -4.70
CA LYS A 236 -26.28 4.67 -3.31
C LYS A 236 -26.10 3.49 -2.36
N ASN A 237 -26.91 2.45 -2.51
CA ASN A 237 -26.83 1.25 -1.67
C ASN A 237 -25.63 0.36 -2.06
N ALA A 238 -25.38 0.18 -3.36
CA ALA A 238 -24.23 -0.60 -3.84
C ALA A 238 -22.87 0.00 -3.41
N MET A 239 -22.80 1.33 -3.23
CA MET A 239 -21.55 1.99 -2.81
C MET A 239 -21.24 1.80 -1.32
N VAL A 240 -22.19 1.37 -0.50
CA VAL A 240 -21.99 1.18 0.95
C VAL A 240 -20.79 0.26 1.26
N PRO A 241 -20.69 -0.96 0.70
CA PRO A 241 -19.52 -1.81 0.92
C PRO A 241 -18.28 -1.38 0.09
N ILE A 242 -18.44 -0.63 -0.99
CA ILE A 242 -17.33 -0.22 -1.87
C ILE A 242 -16.54 0.95 -1.29
N LEU A 243 -17.23 1.93 -0.64
CA LEU A 243 -16.57 3.08 -0.05
C LEU A 243 -15.49 2.72 0.99
N PRO A 244 -15.71 1.78 1.93
CA PRO A 244 -14.64 1.32 2.84
C PRO A 244 -13.44 0.72 2.11
N MET A 245 -13.64 -0.01 1.01
CA MET A 245 -12.54 -0.52 0.19
C MET A 245 -11.71 0.62 -0.41
N ILE A 246 -12.37 1.65 -0.94
CA ILE A 246 -11.69 2.82 -1.48
C ILE A 246 -10.91 3.55 -0.39
N LEU A 247 -11.51 3.74 0.79
CA LEU A 247 -10.85 4.38 1.93
C LEU A 247 -9.64 3.57 2.43
N GLY A 248 -9.76 2.24 2.47
CA GLY A 248 -8.63 1.35 2.73
C GLY A 248 -7.51 1.54 1.71
N GLY A 249 -7.86 1.61 0.42
CA GLY A 249 -6.91 1.86 -0.66
C GLY A 249 -6.12 3.17 -0.50
N PHE A 250 -6.69 4.22 0.11
CA PHE A 250 -5.94 5.45 0.42
C PHE A 250 -4.88 5.23 1.51
N ILE A 251 -5.11 4.34 2.45
CA ILE A 251 -4.07 3.96 3.42
C ILE A 251 -3.00 3.10 2.73
N ASP A 252 -3.43 2.18 1.86
CA ASP A 252 -2.53 1.31 1.11
C ASP A 252 -1.58 2.05 0.16
N ILE A 253 -1.87 3.32 -0.18
CA ILE A 253 -0.94 4.20 -0.92
C ILE A 253 0.44 4.27 -0.26
N MET A 254 0.48 4.19 1.07
CA MET A 254 1.72 4.26 1.84
C MET A 254 2.53 2.96 1.79
N TYR A 255 1.89 1.84 1.37
CA TYR A 255 2.59 0.59 1.10
C TYR A 255 3.28 0.64 -0.25
N GLY A 256 4.57 0.38 -0.30
CA GLY A 256 5.25 0.15 -1.57
C GLY A 256 4.94 -1.24 -2.14
N SER A 257 5.04 -1.38 -3.44
CA SER A 257 5.06 -2.69 -4.08
C SER A 257 6.51 -3.10 -4.33
N PHE A 258 7.06 -3.97 -3.51
CA PHE A 258 8.46 -4.40 -3.59
C PHE A 258 8.90 -4.81 -5.00
N ILE A 259 8.06 -5.60 -5.66
CA ILE A 259 8.39 -6.17 -6.98
C ILE A 259 8.25 -5.12 -8.07
N ILE A 260 7.17 -4.33 -8.06
CA ILE A 260 6.94 -3.28 -9.05
C ILE A 260 7.99 -2.18 -8.94
N GLU A 261 8.29 -1.74 -7.72
CA GLU A 261 9.35 -0.75 -7.49
C GLU A 261 10.72 -1.25 -7.97
N LYS A 262 11.02 -2.54 -7.80
CA LYS A 262 12.27 -3.14 -8.30
C LYS A 262 12.30 -3.19 -9.83
N ILE A 263 11.22 -3.64 -10.49
CA ILE A 263 11.15 -3.76 -11.96
C ILE A 263 11.33 -2.40 -12.64
N PHE A 264 10.64 -1.38 -12.13
CA PHE A 264 10.68 -0.04 -12.71
C PHE A 264 11.74 0.89 -12.08
N SER A 265 12.63 0.34 -11.26
CA SER A 265 13.70 1.07 -10.56
C SER A 265 13.19 2.29 -9.78
N VAL A 266 12.01 2.17 -9.20
CA VAL A 266 11.44 3.21 -8.33
C VAL A 266 12.24 3.30 -7.05
N PRO A 267 12.82 4.45 -6.70
CA PRO A 267 13.54 4.60 -5.44
C PRO A 267 12.57 4.75 -4.26
N GLY A 268 11.73 3.74 -4.06
CA GLY A 268 10.64 3.75 -3.09
C GLY A 268 10.95 3.01 -1.78
N VAL A 269 9.96 3.04 -0.86
CA VAL A 269 10.06 2.40 0.46
C VAL A 269 10.03 0.87 0.33
N GLY A 270 9.26 0.31 -0.61
CA GLY A 270 9.25 -1.12 -0.86
C GLY A 270 10.60 -1.65 -1.35
N GLN A 271 11.27 -0.90 -2.25
CA GLN A 271 12.62 -1.23 -2.66
C GLN A 271 13.61 -1.09 -1.50
N LEU A 272 13.47 -0.07 -0.65
CA LEU A 272 14.30 0.14 0.54
C LEU A 272 14.22 -1.06 1.49
N TYR A 273 13.00 -1.57 1.73
CA TYR A 273 12.78 -2.74 2.58
C TYR A 273 13.55 -3.98 2.08
N ILE A 274 13.47 -4.29 0.78
CA ILE A 274 14.23 -5.40 0.19
C ILE A 274 15.74 -5.16 0.24
N GLN A 275 16.19 -3.93 -0.01
CA GLN A 275 17.60 -3.58 0.10
C GLN A 275 18.12 -3.73 1.52
N SER A 276 17.34 -3.35 2.53
CA SER A 276 17.72 -3.46 3.93
C SER A 276 17.93 -4.91 4.37
N ILE A 277 17.09 -5.84 3.87
CA ILE A 277 17.23 -7.28 4.10
C ILE A 277 18.47 -7.81 3.41
N ASN A 278 18.64 -7.55 2.11
CA ASN A 278 19.73 -8.11 1.31
C ASN A 278 21.11 -7.60 1.75
N LEU A 279 21.17 -6.36 2.22
CA LEU A 279 22.41 -5.73 2.69
C LEU A 279 22.62 -5.87 4.19
N LEU A 280 21.67 -6.47 4.92
CA LEU A 280 21.69 -6.61 6.37
C LEU A 280 21.83 -5.25 7.08
N ASP A 281 21.09 -4.25 6.59
CA ASP A 281 21.01 -2.92 7.22
C ASP A 281 19.86 -2.92 8.24
N TYR A 282 20.16 -3.42 9.43
CA TYR A 282 19.17 -3.76 10.44
C TYR A 282 18.36 -2.57 10.96
N ASP A 283 18.98 -1.40 11.11
CA ASP A 283 18.28 -0.22 11.61
C ASP A 283 17.26 0.28 10.56
N VAL A 284 17.62 0.25 9.27
CA VAL A 284 16.69 0.58 8.17
C VAL A 284 15.56 -0.44 8.10
N PHE A 285 15.88 -1.74 8.20
CA PHE A 285 14.87 -2.80 8.20
C PHE A 285 13.87 -2.63 9.35
N MET A 286 14.35 -2.30 10.55
CA MET A 286 13.49 -2.08 11.72
C MET A 286 12.54 -0.90 11.52
N MET A 287 13.04 0.22 10.97
CA MET A 287 12.20 1.39 10.66
C MET A 287 11.12 1.03 9.66
N ASP A 288 11.48 0.39 8.55
CA ASP A 288 10.53 -0.02 7.51
C ASP A 288 9.50 -1.00 8.06
N THR A 289 9.93 -1.97 8.89
CA THR A 289 9.02 -2.95 9.51
C THR A 289 8.02 -2.26 10.43
N VAL A 290 8.49 -1.39 11.33
CA VAL A 290 7.61 -0.62 12.23
C VAL A 290 6.61 0.22 11.44
N PHE A 291 7.08 0.88 10.39
CA PHE A 291 6.24 1.68 9.50
C PHE A 291 5.16 0.83 8.82
N TYR A 292 5.52 -0.28 8.17
CA TYR A 292 4.56 -1.16 7.49
C TYR A 292 3.53 -1.76 8.45
N VAL A 293 3.97 -2.24 9.61
CA VAL A 293 3.06 -2.79 10.62
C VAL A 293 2.11 -1.71 11.11
N PHE A 294 2.63 -0.51 11.42
CA PHE A 294 1.80 0.60 11.87
C PHE A 294 0.74 1.01 10.84
N ILE A 295 1.14 1.20 9.58
CA ILE A 295 0.22 1.57 8.50
C ILE A 295 -0.83 0.48 8.27
N GLY A 296 -0.45 -0.81 8.28
CA GLY A 296 -1.40 -1.93 8.13
C GLY A 296 -2.45 -1.97 9.24
N LEU A 297 -2.02 -1.82 10.48
CA LEU A 297 -2.92 -1.78 11.62
C LEU A 297 -3.83 -0.54 11.58
N LEU A 298 -3.28 0.62 11.20
CA LEU A 298 -4.04 1.86 11.01
C LEU A 298 -5.08 1.70 9.89
N GLY A 299 -4.70 1.12 8.76
CA GLY A 299 -5.60 0.82 7.64
C GLY A 299 -6.79 -0.03 8.07
N GLY A 300 -6.54 -1.08 8.85
CA GLY A 300 -7.59 -1.90 9.43
C GLY A 300 -8.57 -1.10 10.31
N ILE A 301 -8.04 -0.21 11.17
CA ILE A 301 -8.88 0.65 12.01
C ILE A 301 -9.71 1.62 11.17
N VAL A 302 -9.10 2.29 10.19
CA VAL A 302 -9.79 3.24 9.31
C VAL A 302 -10.91 2.54 8.53
N THR A 303 -10.64 1.36 7.99
CA THR A 303 -11.63 0.54 7.29
C THR A 303 -12.79 0.16 8.22
N ASP A 304 -12.50 -0.38 9.41
CA ASP A 304 -13.52 -0.75 10.40
C ASP A 304 -14.40 0.44 10.83
N LEU A 305 -13.79 1.60 11.08
CA LEU A 305 -14.52 2.81 11.47
C LEU A 305 -15.35 3.35 10.32
N SER A 306 -14.86 3.25 9.07
CA SER A 306 -15.57 3.73 7.89
C SER A 306 -16.89 3.00 7.68
N TYR A 307 -16.97 1.70 7.97
CA TYR A 307 -18.24 0.96 7.95
C TYR A 307 -19.29 1.57 8.90
N GLY A 308 -18.89 1.92 10.12
CA GLY A 308 -19.80 2.52 11.10
C GLY A 308 -20.29 3.93 10.73
N PHE A 309 -19.50 4.69 9.95
CA PHE A 309 -19.90 6.01 9.45
C PHE A 309 -20.77 5.93 8.19
N ILE A 310 -20.46 4.99 7.30
CA ILE A 310 -21.15 4.84 6.00
C ILE A 310 -22.51 4.17 6.19
N ASP A 311 -22.60 3.13 7.02
CA ASP A 311 -23.85 2.47 7.35
C ASP A 311 -24.16 2.55 8.88
N PRO A 312 -25.02 3.48 9.30
CA PRO A 312 -25.42 3.62 10.71
C PRO A 312 -26.12 2.36 11.28
N ARG A 313 -26.59 1.43 10.42
CA ARG A 313 -27.21 0.17 10.84
C ARG A 313 -26.20 -0.81 11.42
N ILE A 314 -24.94 -0.67 11.01
CA ILE A 314 -23.79 -1.40 11.57
C ILE A 314 -23.26 -0.64 12.78
N ARG A 315 -24.09 -0.41 13.81
CA ARG A 315 -23.62 0.15 15.08
C ARG A 315 -22.76 -0.87 15.79
N MET A 316 -21.46 -0.76 15.58
CA MET A 316 -20.45 -1.59 16.24
C MET A 316 -20.46 -1.28 17.74
N GLY A 317 -20.96 -2.19 18.56
CA GLY A 317 -20.75 -2.16 20.00
C GLY A 317 -21.97 -1.95 20.90
N GLU A 318 -23.18 -2.18 20.44
CA GLU A 318 -24.31 -2.41 21.33
C GLU A 318 -24.65 -3.93 21.38
N LYS A 319 -23.85 -4.65 22.19
CA LYS A 319 -24.24 -5.83 22.95
C LYS A 319 -23.52 -5.83 24.26
#